data_2216f2eeb35d3138114766c681e2dd53
#
_entry.id   2216f2eeb35d3138114766c681e2dd53
#
_cell.length_a   1.000
_cell.length_b   1.000
_cell.length_c   1.000
_cell.angle_alpha   90.00
_cell.angle_beta   90.00
_cell.angle_gamma   90.00
#
_symmetry.space_group_name_H-M   'P 1'
#
loop_
_entity.id
_entity.type
_entity.pdbx_description
1 polymer ?
#
loop_
_entity_poly.entity_id
_entity_poly.type
_entity_poly.pdbx_seq_one_letter_code
_entity_poly.pdbx_strand_id
1 'polypeptide(L)'
;MGISGFQGDLEEHIGAMERTFQQSSINGKVDIVMKAADLDNLDGLLIPGGESTVISGLSSTNGTFQRMKAKINDGLPVMGTCAGLIMLSRRAYDKVVGESKQSLLGTLDVVVERNSYGRQNNSFETDLSIPTLGEEPFRGVFIRAPSVKEMGPKVEVLAKLGESIVCVKQGKIIGTSFHPELTNDIRLHEFFLKSITEQN
;
A
#
# COMPACT_ATOMS: atom_id res chain seq x y z
N MET A 1 10.30 10.41 -4.97
CA MET A 1 9.23 9.58 -4.41
C MET A 1 7.89 10.27 -4.59
N GLY A 2 6.86 9.57 -5.07
CA GLY A 2 5.51 10.10 -5.19
C GLY A 2 4.54 9.55 -4.16
N ILE A 3 3.56 10.35 -3.73
CA ILE A 3 2.37 9.88 -2.99
C ILE A 3 1.13 10.23 -3.79
N SER A 4 0.24 9.25 -4.02
CA SER A 4 -1.04 9.46 -4.68
C SER A 4 -1.92 10.39 -3.85
N GLY A 5 -2.19 11.61 -4.36
CA GLY A 5 -2.84 12.70 -3.63
C GLY A 5 -4.37 12.75 -3.79
N PHE A 6 -5.01 11.71 -4.33
CA PHE A 6 -6.45 11.74 -4.59
C PHE A 6 -7.31 11.64 -3.34
N GLN A 7 -6.85 10.90 -2.33
CA GLN A 7 -7.44 10.81 -1.00
C GLN A 7 -6.49 10.05 -0.05
N GLY A 8 -6.61 10.27 1.26
CA GLY A 8 -5.98 9.47 2.31
C GLY A 8 -5.08 10.30 3.23
N ASP A 9 -4.32 9.60 4.06
CA ASP A 9 -3.49 10.16 5.12
C ASP A 9 -2.13 10.62 4.56
N LEU A 10 -2.17 11.69 3.73
CA LEU A 10 -0.99 12.18 2.99
C LEU A 10 0.10 12.71 3.90
N GLU A 11 -0.26 13.52 4.90
CA GLU A 11 0.70 14.16 5.81
C GLU A 11 1.45 13.10 6.64
N GLU A 12 0.76 12.07 7.10
CA GLU A 12 1.34 10.96 7.86
C GLU A 12 2.34 10.18 7.01
N HIS A 13 2.00 9.87 5.77
CA HIS A 13 2.92 9.21 4.83
C HIS A 13 4.11 10.08 4.46
N ILE A 14 3.92 11.39 4.23
CA ILE A 14 5.00 12.34 3.98
C ILE A 14 5.95 12.34 5.18
N GLY A 15 5.42 12.53 6.39
CA GLY A 15 6.22 12.54 7.61
C GLY A 15 6.97 11.23 7.86
N ALA A 16 6.34 10.07 7.59
CA ALA A 16 6.99 8.77 7.71
C ALA A 16 8.16 8.64 6.71
N MET A 17 7.97 9.05 5.45
CA MET A 17 9.03 9.00 4.45
C MET A 17 10.16 9.99 4.71
N GLU A 18 9.86 11.19 5.20
CA GLU A 18 10.89 12.18 5.56
C GLU A 18 11.77 11.66 6.71
N ARG A 19 11.16 11.06 7.75
CA ARG A 19 11.91 10.37 8.81
C ARG A 19 12.76 9.23 8.25
N THR A 20 12.22 8.46 7.31
CA THR A 20 12.94 7.34 6.67
C THR A 20 14.15 7.85 5.89
N PHE A 21 14.01 8.90 5.09
CA PHE A 21 15.13 9.51 4.37
C PHE A 21 16.21 10.02 5.30
N GLN A 22 15.81 10.70 6.39
CA GLN A 22 16.74 11.22 7.39
C GLN A 22 17.52 10.10 8.07
N GLN A 23 16.85 9.03 8.53
CA GLN A 23 17.51 7.89 9.20
C GLN A 23 18.42 7.11 8.26
N SER A 24 18.03 6.97 6.99
CA SER A 24 18.82 6.28 5.97
C SER A 24 19.92 7.16 5.35
N SER A 25 20.06 8.43 5.76
CA SER A 25 20.99 9.42 5.20
C SER A 25 20.84 9.58 3.67
N ILE A 26 19.61 9.46 3.17
CA ILE A 26 19.28 9.64 1.75
C ILE A 26 18.69 11.04 1.55
N ASN A 27 19.25 11.78 0.57
CA ASN A 27 18.67 13.05 0.16
C ASN A 27 17.46 12.81 -0.76
N GLY A 28 16.33 12.44 -0.16
CA GLY A 28 15.07 12.18 -0.84
C GLY A 28 14.08 13.33 -0.68
N LYS A 29 13.08 13.36 -1.55
CA LYS A 29 11.92 14.24 -1.43
C LYS A 29 10.65 13.49 -1.74
N VAL A 30 9.53 13.98 -1.21
CA VAL A 30 8.19 13.46 -1.47
C VAL A 30 7.41 14.48 -2.30
N ASP A 31 6.86 14.05 -3.43
CA ASP A 31 6.01 14.86 -4.30
C ASP A 31 4.58 14.28 -4.30
N ILE A 32 3.56 15.14 -4.28
CA ILE A 32 2.16 14.70 -4.36
C ILE A 32 1.79 14.48 -5.83
N VAL A 33 1.25 13.30 -6.13
CA VAL A 33 0.82 12.89 -7.47
C VAL A 33 -0.66 13.18 -7.66
N MET A 34 -1.02 14.16 -8.50
CA MET A 34 -2.39 14.55 -8.83
C MET A 34 -2.72 14.37 -10.32
N LYS A 35 -1.73 14.24 -11.17
CA LYS A 35 -1.88 14.10 -12.64
C LYS A 35 -0.84 13.15 -13.22
N ALA A 36 -1.11 12.63 -14.41
CA ALA A 36 -0.28 11.62 -15.07
C ALA A 36 1.20 12.04 -15.22
N ALA A 37 1.46 13.33 -15.52
CA ALA A 37 2.82 13.84 -15.67
C ALA A 37 3.65 13.82 -14.37
N ASP A 38 3.01 13.84 -13.20
CA ASP A 38 3.70 13.80 -11.92
C ASP A 38 4.40 12.44 -11.67
N LEU A 39 4.02 11.41 -12.45
CA LEU A 39 4.60 10.06 -12.37
C LEU A 39 5.89 9.86 -13.20
N ASP A 40 6.30 10.84 -14.01
CA ASP A 40 7.33 10.60 -15.01
C ASP A 40 8.74 10.40 -14.44
N ASN A 41 9.09 11.09 -13.36
CA ASN A 41 10.43 11.08 -12.76
C ASN A 41 10.41 10.55 -11.31
N LEU A 42 9.57 9.57 -11.01
CA LEU A 42 9.50 8.97 -9.69
C LEU A 42 10.35 7.72 -9.60
N ASP A 43 11.06 7.57 -8.50
CA ASP A 43 11.80 6.36 -8.14
C ASP A 43 10.91 5.34 -7.40
N GLY A 44 9.78 5.77 -6.84
CA GLY A 44 8.81 4.94 -6.15
C GLY A 44 7.49 5.66 -5.89
N LEU A 45 6.42 4.92 -5.62
CA LEU A 45 5.06 5.42 -5.41
C LEU A 45 4.45 4.86 -4.13
N LEU A 46 3.83 5.72 -3.33
CA LEU A 46 2.92 5.33 -2.25
C LEU A 46 1.47 5.56 -2.68
N ILE A 47 0.62 4.56 -2.41
CA ILE A 47 -0.84 4.69 -2.56
C ILE A 47 -1.45 4.57 -1.17
N PRO A 48 -1.94 5.70 -0.60
CA PRO A 48 -2.41 5.76 0.78
C PRO A 48 -3.67 4.94 1.04
N GLY A 49 -4.00 4.82 2.31
CA GLY A 49 -5.34 4.45 2.78
C GLY A 49 -6.41 5.44 2.33
N GLY A 50 -7.65 5.19 2.71
CA GLY A 50 -8.81 6.01 2.33
C GLY A 50 -9.96 5.18 1.74
N GLU A 51 -10.75 5.77 0.85
CA GLU A 51 -11.82 5.06 0.16
C GLU A 51 -11.39 4.68 -1.27
N SER A 52 -11.16 3.39 -1.50
CA SER A 52 -10.59 2.89 -2.77
C SER A 52 -11.45 3.22 -4.00
N THR A 53 -12.78 3.30 -3.85
CA THR A 53 -13.69 3.69 -4.95
C THR A 53 -13.52 5.15 -5.34
N VAL A 54 -13.25 6.03 -4.38
CA VAL A 54 -12.99 7.46 -4.62
C VAL A 54 -11.63 7.65 -5.28
N ILE A 55 -10.58 6.99 -4.75
CA ILE A 55 -9.22 7.04 -5.33
C ILE A 55 -9.25 6.57 -6.79
N SER A 56 -9.90 5.42 -7.04
CA SER A 56 -10.06 4.86 -8.39
C SER A 56 -10.81 5.83 -9.33
N GLY A 57 -11.95 6.36 -8.88
CA GLY A 57 -12.75 7.29 -9.65
C GLY A 57 -11.99 8.56 -10.02
N LEU A 58 -11.45 9.26 -9.02
CA LEU A 58 -10.73 10.53 -9.22
C LEU A 58 -9.49 10.37 -10.11
N SER A 59 -8.66 9.35 -9.84
CA SER A 59 -7.45 9.12 -10.64
C SER A 59 -7.75 8.72 -12.09
N SER A 60 -8.91 8.14 -12.35
CA SER A 60 -9.34 7.76 -13.71
C SER A 60 -9.77 8.96 -14.56
N THR A 61 -10.23 10.06 -13.94
CA THR A 61 -10.77 11.22 -14.68
C THR A 61 -9.73 11.98 -15.50
N ASN A 62 -8.46 11.92 -15.12
CA ASN A 62 -7.38 12.67 -15.76
C ASN A 62 -6.24 11.78 -16.29
N GLY A 63 -6.49 10.46 -16.43
CA GLY A 63 -5.53 9.51 -16.97
C GLY A 63 -4.42 9.07 -16.00
N THR A 64 -4.41 9.56 -14.75
CA THR A 64 -3.38 9.19 -13.76
C THR A 64 -3.46 7.72 -13.40
N PHE A 65 -4.66 7.14 -13.32
CA PHE A 65 -4.85 5.72 -13.04
C PHE A 65 -4.12 4.82 -14.07
N GLN A 66 -4.33 5.10 -15.36
CA GLN A 66 -3.70 4.33 -16.45
C GLN A 66 -2.19 4.51 -16.44
N ARG A 67 -1.70 5.72 -16.13
CA ARG A 67 -0.27 6.01 -16.02
C ARG A 67 0.37 5.31 -14.83
N MET A 68 -0.29 5.28 -13.65
CA MET A 68 0.15 4.50 -12.49
C MET A 68 0.30 3.03 -12.86
N LYS A 69 -0.75 2.44 -13.48
CA LYS A 69 -0.73 1.03 -13.90
C LYS A 69 0.44 0.73 -14.85
N ALA A 70 0.66 1.57 -15.84
CA ALA A 70 1.76 1.41 -16.78
C ALA A 70 3.12 1.48 -16.06
N LYS A 71 3.37 2.52 -15.27
CA LYS A 71 4.62 2.70 -14.53
C LYS A 71 4.93 1.54 -13.57
N ILE A 72 3.92 1.02 -12.85
CA ILE A 72 4.11 -0.12 -11.94
C ILE A 72 4.44 -1.40 -12.75
N ASN A 73 3.77 -1.63 -13.87
CA ASN A 73 4.10 -2.75 -14.75
C ASN A 73 5.50 -2.63 -15.38
N ASP A 74 5.97 -1.39 -15.60
CA ASP A 74 7.33 -1.10 -16.07
C ASP A 74 8.39 -1.18 -14.95
N GLY A 75 7.98 -1.57 -13.73
CA GLY A 75 8.88 -1.86 -12.61
C GLY A 75 9.03 -0.72 -11.59
N LEU A 76 8.20 0.33 -11.63
CA LEU A 76 8.18 1.34 -10.57
C LEU A 76 7.83 0.69 -9.24
N PRO A 77 8.70 0.76 -8.21
CA PRO A 77 8.38 0.28 -6.87
C PRO A 77 7.14 0.97 -6.31
N VAL A 78 6.25 0.19 -5.70
CA VAL A 78 5.03 0.75 -5.10
C VAL A 78 4.70 0.09 -3.78
N MET A 79 4.27 0.90 -2.81
CA MET A 79 3.65 0.44 -1.58
C MET A 79 2.21 0.98 -1.48
N GLY A 80 1.25 0.07 -1.25
CA GLY A 80 -0.16 0.39 -1.03
C GLY A 80 -0.61 0.02 0.37
N THR A 81 -1.17 0.99 1.11
CA THR A 81 -1.69 0.78 2.46
C THR A 81 -3.21 0.77 2.45
N CYS A 82 -3.85 -0.18 3.13
CA CYS A 82 -5.30 -0.30 3.27
C CYS A 82 -6.04 -0.19 1.92
N ALA A 83 -6.59 0.97 1.58
CA ALA A 83 -7.21 1.21 0.26
C ALA A 83 -6.21 1.06 -0.90
N GLY A 84 -4.93 1.40 -0.69
CA GLY A 84 -3.86 1.19 -1.65
C GLY A 84 -3.63 -0.29 -1.97
N LEU A 85 -3.68 -1.18 -0.98
CA LEU A 85 -3.66 -2.63 -1.21
C LEU A 85 -4.84 -3.07 -2.08
N ILE A 86 -6.05 -2.55 -1.81
CA ILE A 86 -7.23 -2.82 -2.64
C ILE A 86 -7.00 -2.36 -4.07
N MET A 87 -6.49 -1.14 -4.26
CA MET A 87 -6.20 -0.58 -5.59
C MET A 87 -5.20 -1.42 -6.39
N LEU A 88 -4.16 -1.97 -5.74
CA LEU A 88 -3.13 -2.80 -6.38
C LEU A 88 -3.64 -4.20 -6.75
N SER A 89 -4.64 -4.74 -6.04
CA SER A 89 -5.12 -6.11 -6.19
C SER A 89 -5.69 -6.41 -7.59
N ARG A 90 -5.67 -7.69 -7.99
CA ARG A 90 -6.30 -8.15 -9.23
C ARG A 90 -7.83 -8.21 -9.13
N ARG A 91 -8.36 -8.44 -7.90
CA ARG A 91 -9.79 -8.50 -7.61
C ARG A 91 -10.06 -8.06 -6.17
N ALA A 92 -11.15 -7.34 -5.97
CA ALA A 92 -11.61 -6.95 -4.65
C ALA A 92 -13.13 -7.17 -4.52
N TYR A 93 -13.56 -7.65 -3.36
CA TYR A 93 -14.97 -7.85 -3.05
C TYR A 93 -15.28 -7.49 -1.60
N ASP A 94 -16.56 -7.28 -1.32
CA ASP A 94 -17.10 -7.11 0.03
C ASP A 94 -18.07 -8.26 0.31
N LYS A 95 -18.07 -8.81 1.53
CA LYS A 95 -18.95 -9.93 1.90
C LYS A 95 -20.44 -9.62 1.72
N VAL A 96 -20.82 -8.36 1.88
CA VAL A 96 -22.23 -7.94 1.86
C VAL A 96 -22.65 -7.46 0.48
N VAL A 97 -21.79 -6.66 -0.18
CA VAL A 97 -22.12 -6.00 -1.46
C VAL A 97 -21.67 -6.84 -2.68
N GLY A 98 -20.80 -7.81 -2.48
CA GLY A 98 -20.23 -8.62 -3.55
C GLY A 98 -19.02 -7.96 -4.22
N GLU A 99 -18.82 -8.21 -5.52
CA GLU A 99 -17.67 -7.68 -6.25
C GLU A 99 -17.68 -6.15 -6.33
N SER A 100 -16.53 -5.56 -6.08
CA SER A 100 -16.35 -4.13 -6.25
C SER A 100 -16.34 -3.77 -7.73
N LYS A 101 -17.21 -2.84 -8.14
CA LYS A 101 -17.27 -2.34 -9.52
C LYS A 101 -16.20 -1.27 -9.83
N GLN A 102 -15.30 -0.98 -8.87
CA GLN A 102 -14.23 0.00 -9.08
C GLN A 102 -13.15 -0.54 -10.02
N SER A 103 -12.45 0.35 -10.70
CA SER A 103 -11.24 -0.01 -11.45
C SER A 103 -10.10 -0.36 -10.48
N LEU A 104 -9.40 -1.45 -10.74
CA LEU A 104 -8.22 -1.89 -9.99
C LEU A 104 -6.99 -1.84 -10.90
N LEU A 105 -5.85 -1.50 -10.33
CA LEU A 105 -4.57 -1.52 -11.05
C LEU A 105 -4.21 -2.93 -11.50
N GLY A 106 -4.53 -3.94 -10.66
CA GLY A 106 -4.34 -5.34 -10.99
C GLY A 106 -2.87 -5.75 -11.14
N THR A 107 -1.97 -5.03 -10.49
CA THR A 107 -0.52 -5.22 -10.58
C THR A 107 0.03 -6.15 -9.50
N LEU A 108 -0.74 -6.39 -8.44
CA LEU A 108 -0.46 -7.34 -7.36
C LEU A 108 -1.42 -8.53 -7.49
N ASP A 109 -0.89 -9.74 -7.63
CA ASP A 109 -1.67 -10.96 -7.88
C ASP A 109 -2.34 -11.50 -6.61
N VAL A 110 -3.23 -10.70 -6.04
CA VAL A 110 -4.03 -11.06 -4.85
C VAL A 110 -5.52 -10.78 -5.05
N VAL A 111 -6.35 -11.54 -4.33
CA VAL A 111 -7.77 -11.24 -4.14
C VAL A 111 -7.96 -10.69 -2.74
N VAL A 112 -8.62 -9.55 -2.62
CA VAL A 112 -8.78 -8.83 -1.38
C VAL A 112 -10.24 -8.77 -0.97
N GLU A 113 -10.53 -9.12 0.29
CA GLU A 113 -11.80 -8.87 0.94
C GLU A 113 -11.75 -7.53 1.66
N ARG A 114 -12.65 -6.61 1.30
CA ARG A 114 -12.81 -5.31 1.94
C ARG A 114 -13.50 -5.47 3.29
N ASN A 115 -13.18 -4.59 4.26
CA ASN A 115 -13.83 -4.57 5.58
C ASN A 115 -13.86 -5.95 6.28
N SER A 116 -12.75 -6.68 6.21
CA SER A 116 -12.67 -8.10 6.60
C SER A 116 -12.95 -8.38 8.07
N TYR A 117 -12.77 -7.39 8.94
CA TYR A 117 -12.86 -7.56 10.40
C TYR A 117 -14.24 -7.21 10.98
N GLY A 118 -15.22 -6.86 10.12
CA GLY A 118 -16.61 -6.63 10.50
C GLY A 118 -16.85 -5.31 11.26
N ARG A 119 -18.11 -5.04 11.59
CA ARG A 119 -18.54 -3.76 12.21
C ARG A 119 -18.09 -3.59 13.66
N GLN A 120 -17.85 -4.68 14.39
CA GLN A 120 -17.47 -4.61 15.82
C GLN A 120 -15.99 -4.27 16.02
N ASN A 121 -15.13 -4.56 15.04
CA ASN A 121 -13.69 -4.28 15.08
C ASN A 121 -13.29 -3.31 13.97
N ASN A 122 -13.98 -2.17 13.85
CA ASN A 122 -13.72 -1.20 12.80
C ASN A 122 -12.31 -0.61 12.87
N SER A 123 -11.74 -0.49 14.08
CA SER A 123 -10.38 0.00 14.31
C SER A 123 -9.77 -0.67 15.52
N PHE A 124 -8.54 -1.14 15.39
CA PHE A 124 -7.77 -1.74 16.48
C PHE A 124 -6.29 -1.66 16.18
N GLU A 125 -5.49 -1.84 17.21
CA GLU A 125 -4.05 -1.94 17.12
C GLU A 125 -3.58 -3.30 17.66
N THR A 126 -2.57 -3.87 17.02
CA THR A 126 -1.98 -5.13 17.49
C THR A 126 -0.53 -5.25 17.04
N ASP A 127 0.24 -6.06 17.75
CA ASP A 127 1.60 -6.38 17.39
C ASP A 127 1.63 -7.49 16.33
N LEU A 128 2.41 -7.29 15.30
CA LEU A 128 2.61 -8.20 14.18
C LEU A 128 4.04 -8.72 14.16
N SER A 129 4.20 -10.00 13.90
CA SER A 129 5.50 -10.55 13.52
C SER A 129 5.71 -10.35 12.04
N ILE A 130 6.76 -9.60 11.68
CA ILE A 130 7.19 -9.36 10.29
C ILE A 130 8.69 -9.71 10.22
N PRO A 131 9.07 -10.99 10.02
CA PRO A 131 10.46 -11.44 10.13
C PRO A 131 11.44 -10.67 9.23
N THR A 132 10.98 -10.18 8.08
CA THR A 132 11.80 -9.36 7.17
C THR A 132 12.18 -7.99 7.75
N LEU A 133 11.51 -7.54 8.81
CA LEU A 133 11.80 -6.28 9.50
C LEU A 133 12.59 -6.48 10.80
N GLY A 134 12.89 -7.74 11.18
CA GLY A 134 13.59 -8.11 12.39
C GLY A 134 12.70 -8.85 13.39
N GLU A 135 13.26 -9.12 14.59
CA GLU A 135 12.59 -9.91 15.63
C GLU A 135 11.58 -9.08 16.45
N GLU A 136 11.79 -7.78 16.55
CA GLU A 136 10.90 -6.90 17.30
C GLU A 136 9.52 -6.79 16.63
N PRO A 137 8.43 -6.94 17.40
CA PRO A 137 7.08 -6.79 16.86
C PRO A 137 6.88 -5.45 16.18
N PHE A 138 6.08 -5.42 15.13
CA PHE A 138 5.66 -4.22 14.42
C PHE A 138 4.24 -3.85 14.84
N ARG A 139 4.01 -2.62 15.30
CA ARG A 139 2.67 -2.15 15.65
C ARG A 139 1.84 -1.92 14.39
N GLY A 140 0.82 -2.75 14.16
CA GLY A 140 -0.17 -2.59 13.09
C GLY A 140 -1.38 -1.81 13.56
N VAL A 141 -1.71 -0.70 12.88
CA VAL A 141 -2.94 0.07 13.10
C VAL A 141 -3.93 -0.29 12.00
N PHE A 142 -5.05 -0.88 12.36
CA PHE A 142 -6.09 -1.37 11.44
C PHE A 142 -7.32 -0.48 11.52
N ILE A 143 -7.78 0.05 10.38
CA ILE A 143 -8.96 0.91 10.27
C ILE A 143 -9.83 0.37 9.12
N ARG A 144 -10.98 -0.25 9.41
CA ARG A 144 -11.84 -0.90 8.42
C ARG A 144 -11.07 -1.76 7.42
N ALA A 145 -10.08 -2.46 7.93
CA ALA A 145 -9.00 -3.04 7.15
C ALA A 145 -9.47 -4.15 6.19
N PRO A 146 -8.88 -4.23 4.99
CA PRO A 146 -9.04 -5.37 4.11
C PRO A 146 -8.21 -6.56 4.60
N SER A 147 -8.41 -7.75 4.00
CA SER A 147 -7.50 -8.88 4.12
C SER A 147 -7.30 -9.58 2.78
N VAL A 148 -6.12 -10.16 2.57
CA VAL A 148 -5.85 -10.99 1.39
C VAL A 148 -6.46 -12.36 1.59
N LYS A 149 -7.22 -12.86 0.61
CA LYS A 149 -7.91 -14.16 0.62
C LYS A 149 -7.31 -15.17 -0.33
N GLU A 150 -6.84 -14.71 -1.48
CA GLU A 150 -6.15 -15.54 -2.45
C GLU A 150 -4.89 -14.81 -2.91
N MET A 151 -3.87 -15.56 -3.26
CA MET A 151 -2.64 -15.01 -3.81
C MET A 151 -2.07 -15.91 -4.90
N GLY A 152 -1.41 -15.30 -5.87
CA GLY A 152 -0.68 -16.00 -6.90
C GLY A 152 0.69 -16.53 -6.40
N PRO A 153 1.32 -17.40 -7.21
CA PRO A 153 2.52 -18.13 -6.78
C PRO A 153 3.77 -17.27 -6.59
N LYS A 154 3.76 -16.03 -7.07
CA LYS A 154 4.89 -15.09 -6.93
C LYS A 154 4.70 -14.10 -5.77
N VAL A 155 3.61 -14.23 -5.01
CA VAL A 155 3.32 -13.36 -3.88
C VAL A 155 3.89 -13.98 -2.61
N GLU A 156 4.67 -13.20 -1.89
CA GLU A 156 5.27 -13.54 -0.60
C GLU A 156 4.40 -12.97 0.52
N VAL A 157 4.13 -13.78 1.55
CA VAL A 157 3.45 -13.32 2.77
C VAL A 157 4.51 -12.76 3.72
N LEU A 158 4.41 -11.48 4.04
CA LEU A 158 5.30 -10.81 5.00
C LEU A 158 4.74 -10.84 6.43
N ALA A 159 3.41 -10.74 6.59
CA ALA A 159 2.76 -10.81 7.90
C ALA A 159 1.36 -11.42 7.84
N LYS A 160 1.01 -12.10 8.95
CA LYS A 160 -0.35 -12.59 9.23
C LYS A 160 -0.85 -12.06 10.57
N LEU A 161 -2.16 -11.92 10.68
CA LEU A 161 -2.88 -11.73 11.93
C LEU A 161 -3.83 -12.92 12.11
N GLY A 162 -3.46 -13.87 12.96
CA GLY A 162 -4.08 -15.19 12.97
C GLY A 162 -4.01 -15.84 11.59
N GLU A 163 -5.14 -16.25 11.04
CA GLU A 163 -5.23 -16.83 9.69
C GLU A 163 -5.29 -15.78 8.57
N SER A 164 -5.47 -14.51 8.91
CA SER A 164 -5.60 -13.44 7.91
C SER A 164 -4.24 -12.96 7.43
N ILE A 165 -4.04 -12.94 6.11
CA ILE A 165 -2.85 -12.36 5.50
C ILE A 165 -3.03 -10.84 5.44
N VAL A 166 -2.10 -10.10 6.07
CA VAL A 166 -2.20 -8.64 6.27
C VAL A 166 -1.05 -7.83 5.69
N CYS A 167 0.02 -8.49 5.25
CA CYS A 167 1.11 -7.84 4.53
C CYS A 167 1.69 -8.81 3.50
N VAL A 168 1.85 -8.35 2.27
CA VAL A 168 2.35 -9.14 1.14
C VAL A 168 3.33 -8.35 0.29
N LYS A 169 4.19 -9.09 -0.44
CA LYS A 169 5.13 -8.53 -1.40
C LYS A 169 5.12 -9.35 -2.69
N GLN A 170 5.25 -8.67 -3.83
CA GLN A 170 5.47 -9.29 -5.14
C GLN A 170 6.48 -8.45 -5.92
N GLY A 171 7.70 -8.93 -6.05
CA GLY A 171 8.77 -8.14 -6.63
C GLY A 171 8.99 -6.82 -5.86
N LYS A 172 8.78 -5.68 -6.52
CA LYS A 172 8.89 -4.34 -5.92
C LYS A 172 7.55 -3.76 -5.45
N ILE A 173 6.50 -4.58 -5.39
CA ILE A 173 5.16 -4.18 -4.94
C ILE A 173 4.95 -4.69 -3.52
N ILE A 174 4.59 -3.80 -2.59
CA ILE A 174 4.23 -4.11 -1.21
C ILE A 174 2.78 -3.70 -0.98
N GLY A 175 1.99 -4.56 -0.32
CA GLY A 175 0.62 -4.26 0.07
C GLY A 175 0.38 -4.56 1.55
N THR A 176 -0.18 -3.62 2.29
CA THR A 176 -0.53 -3.79 3.71
C THR A 176 -2.00 -3.55 3.97
N SER A 177 -2.59 -4.33 4.86
CA SER A 177 -3.96 -4.14 5.35
C SER A 177 -4.04 -3.04 6.41
N PHE A 178 -2.93 -2.76 7.07
CA PHE A 178 -2.79 -1.79 8.17
C PHE A 178 -2.10 -0.51 7.69
N HIS A 179 -2.09 0.48 8.55
CA HIS A 179 -1.55 1.82 8.35
C HIS A 179 -0.19 1.96 9.06
N PRO A 180 0.95 1.67 8.40
CA PRO A 180 2.27 1.81 9.01
C PRO A 180 2.64 3.29 9.27
N GLU A 181 2.05 4.21 8.51
CA GLU A 181 2.25 5.65 8.63
C GLU A 181 1.72 6.26 9.94
N LEU A 182 0.78 5.57 10.59
CA LEU A 182 0.17 6.01 11.85
C LEU A 182 1.01 5.62 13.08
N THR A 183 2.20 5.09 12.89
CA THR A 183 3.13 4.75 13.97
C THR A 183 4.46 5.49 13.81
N ASN A 184 5.27 5.47 14.87
CA ASN A 184 6.64 5.99 14.80
C ASN A 184 7.64 4.96 14.26
N ASP A 185 7.20 3.73 14.00
CA ASP A 185 8.03 2.65 13.48
C ASP A 185 8.16 2.75 11.96
N ILE A 186 9.31 3.17 11.49
CA ILE A 186 9.57 3.38 10.05
C ILE A 186 10.16 2.16 9.35
N ARG A 187 10.38 1.03 10.05
CA ARG A 187 11.04 -0.16 9.47
C ARG A 187 10.39 -0.65 8.17
N LEU A 188 9.06 -0.54 8.04
CA LEU A 188 8.39 -0.92 6.79
C LEU A 188 8.65 0.09 5.65
N HIS A 189 8.73 1.38 5.97
CA HIS A 189 9.10 2.41 5.01
C HIS A 189 10.57 2.29 4.59
N GLU A 190 11.47 1.94 5.51
CA GLU A 190 12.87 1.60 5.19
C GLU A 190 12.96 0.37 4.28
N PHE A 191 12.17 -0.67 4.57
CA PHE A 191 12.10 -1.86 3.72
C PHE A 191 11.60 -1.52 2.31
N PHE A 192 10.61 -0.64 2.20
CA PHE A 192 10.16 -0.11 0.91
C PHE A 192 11.26 0.72 0.22
N LEU A 193 11.93 1.62 0.94
CA LEU A 193 13.01 2.44 0.40
C LEU A 193 14.15 1.59 -0.17
N LYS A 194 14.51 0.48 0.47
CA LYS A 194 15.49 -0.48 -0.05
C LYS A 194 15.09 -1.03 -1.41
N SER A 195 13.81 -1.31 -1.64
CA SER A 195 13.32 -1.80 -2.95
C SER A 195 13.46 -0.76 -4.08
N ILE A 196 13.66 0.51 -3.72
CA ILE A 196 13.91 1.62 -4.65
C ILE A 196 15.41 1.76 -4.93
N THR A 197 16.23 1.67 -3.89
CA THR A 197 17.68 1.96 -3.97
C THR A 197 18.53 0.76 -4.36
N GLU A 198 18.08 -0.44 -4.06
CA GLU A 198 18.76 -1.67 -4.46
C GLU A 198 18.42 -1.98 -5.92
N GLN A 199 19.34 -1.65 -6.83
CA GLN A 199 19.28 -2.14 -8.20
C GLN A 199 19.65 -3.64 -8.18
N ASN A 200 18.68 -4.49 -8.55
CA ASN A 200 18.94 -5.89 -8.87
C ASN A 200 19.71 -6.02 -10.16
#